data_2f7ea7429c221202b328bc2f055ebbea
#
_entry.id   2f7ea7429c221202b328bc2f055ebbea
#
_cell.length_a   1.000
_cell.length_b   1.000
_cell.length_c   1.000
_cell.angle_alpha   90.00
_cell.angle_beta   90.00
_cell.angle_gamma   90.00
#
_symmetry.space_group_name_H-M   'P 1'
#
loop_
_entity.id
_entity.type
_entity.pdbx_description
1 polymer ?
#
loop_
_entity_poly.entity_id
_entity_poly.type
_entity_poly.pdbx_seq_one_letter_code
_entity_poly.pdbx_strand_id
1 'polypeptide(L)'
;MHQLFDGRTTNGSSTPIDWPSGDGLAQVTGTFDGATCDIQVSLDGGTTYANLSGAAFTAAGTVKIEIPAPVKLRATVTNAGASTSLDCVVLRAQ
;
A
#
# COMPACT_ATOMS: atom_id res chain seq x y z
N MET A 1 10.03 9.00 -3.05
CA MET A 1 8.62 8.80 -2.66
C MET A 1 7.86 8.22 -3.84
N HIS A 2 7.04 7.22 -3.59
CA HIS A 2 6.19 6.63 -4.61
C HIS A 2 4.74 6.79 -4.20
N GLN A 3 3.93 7.34 -5.09
CA GLN A 3 2.49 7.44 -4.87
C GLN A 3 1.80 6.25 -5.53
N LEU A 4 1.21 5.38 -4.71
CA LEU A 4 0.54 4.17 -5.19
C LEU A 4 -0.91 4.44 -5.58
N PHE A 5 -1.61 5.25 -4.78
CA PHE A 5 -2.97 5.69 -5.07
C PHE A 5 -3.06 7.20 -4.97
N ASP A 6 -3.82 7.78 -5.88
CA ASP A 6 -4.14 9.21 -5.91
C ASP A 6 -5.65 9.34 -6.12
N GLY A 7 -6.39 9.45 -5.01
CA GLY A 7 -7.84 9.54 -5.06
C GLY A 7 -8.52 8.24 -5.46
N ARG A 8 -8.02 7.10 -5.01
CA ARG A 8 -8.60 5.80 -5.35
C ARG A 8 -9.99 5.67 -4.76
N THR A 9 -10.98 5.39 -5.58
CA THR A 9 -12.39 5.33 -5.18
C THR A 9 -12.99 3.93 -5.29
N THR A 10 -12.29 2.97 -5.86
CA THR A 10 -12.80 1.63 -6.11
C THR A 10 -11.84 0.57 -5.58
N ASN A 11 -12.38 -0.64 -5.40
CA ASN A 11 -11.56 -1.80 -5.05
C ASN A 11 -10.53 -2.06 -6.14
N GLY A 12 -9.41 -2.61 -5.75
CA GLY A 12 -8.36 -3.00 -6.68
C GLY A 12 -6.98 -2.66 -6.18
N SER A 13 -5.99 -2.97 -7.00
CA SER A 13 -4.58 -2.83 -6.64
C SER A 13 -3.91 -1.74 -7.46
N SER A 14 -2.92 -1.09 -6.87
CA SER A 14 -2.08 -0.12 -7.56
C SER A 14 -1.15 -0.83 -8.55
N THR A 15 -0.53 -0.05 -9.43
CA THR A 15 0.58 -0.55 -10.24
C THR A 15 1.73 -0.90 -9.30
N PRO A 16 2.31 -2.11 -9.43
CA PRO A 16 3.43 -2.49 -8.58
C PRO A 16 4.67 -1.63 -8.84
N ILE A 17 5.44 -1.42 -7.78
CA ILE A 17 6.72 -0.74 -7.87
C ILE A 17 7.83 -1.68 -7.39
N ASP A 18 9.05 -1.40 -7.81
CA ASP A 18 10.21 -2.12 -7.31
C ASP A 18 10.66 -1.52 -5.98
N TRP A 19 10.75 -2.36 -4.95
CA TRP A 19 11.30 -1.97 -3.65
C TRP A 19 12.63 -2.70 -3.49
N PRO A 20 13.75 -1.99 -3.54
CA PRO A 20 15.05 -2.67 -3.60
C PRO A 20 15.50 -3.31 -2.30
N SER A 21 14.93 -2.94 -1.20
CA SER A 21 15.10 -3.43 0.17
C SER A 21 15.28 -2.25 1.11
N GLY A 22 15.14 -2.54 2.40
CA GLY A 22 15.36 -1.54 3.44
C GLY A 22 14.07 -1.06 4.05
N ASP A 23 14.23 -0.16 5.00
CA ASP A 23 13.12 0.39 5.76
C ASP A 23 12.46 1.55 5.04
N GLY A 24 11.20 1.79 5.35
CA GLY A 24 10.48 2.93 4.84
C GLY A 24 9.24 3.23 5.64
N LEU A 25 8.47 4.18 5.13
CA LEU A 25 7.19 4.56 5.70
C LEU A 25 6.12 4.40 4.63
N ALA A 26 4.96 3.90 5.04
CA ALA A 26 3.76 3.88 4.21
C ALA A 26 2.71 4.75 4.88
N GLN A 27 2.06 5.60 4.11
CA GLN A 27 1.03 6.49 4.62
C GLN A 27 -0.21 6.40 3.73
N VAL A 28 -1.37 6.24 4.37
CA VAL A 28 -2.65 6.28 3.69
C VAL A 28 -3.48 7.40 4.30
N THR A 29 -4.02 8.24 3.44
CA THR A 29 -4.87 9.36 3.86
C THR A 29 -6.12 9.41 2.99
N GLY A 30 -7.10 10.21 3.42
CA GLY A 30 -8.33 10.40 2.68
C GLY A 30 -9.54 9.86 3.41
N THR A 31 -10.59 9.59 2.66
CA THR A 31 -11.85 9.09 3.20
C THR A 31 -11.95 7.58 2.96
N PHE A 32 -12.05 6.81 4.04
CA PHE A 32 -12.07 5.34 3.93
C PHE A 32 -13.48 4.80 3.63
N ASP A 33 -14.50 5.32 4.30
CA ASP A 33 -15.90 4.88 4.12
C ASP A 33 -16.02 3.35 4.16
N GLY A 34 -15.43 2.74 5.19
CA GLY A 34 -15.45 1.30 5.38
C GLY A 34 -14.38 0.52 4.60
N ALA A 35 -13.58 1.19 3.78
CA ALA A 35 -12.55 0.53 3.00
C ALA A 35 -11.36 0.10 3.85
N THR A 36 -10.65 -0.90 3.37
CA THR A 36 -9.37 -1.34 3.91
C THR A 36 -8.31 -1.19 2.83
N CYS A 37 -7.18 -0.60 3.19
CA CYS A 37 -6.02 -0.49 2.30
C CYS A 37 -4.87 -1.31 2.88
N ASP A 38 -4.39 -2.29 2.11
CA ASP A 38 -3.28 -3.14 2.52
C ASP A 38 -2.08 -2.89 1.63
N ILE A 39 -0.89 -2.90 2.23
CA ILE A 39 0.35 -2.95 1.47
C ILE A 39 0.71 -4.41 1.24
N GLN A 40 0.97 -4.77 -0.01
CA GLN A 40 1.28 -6.15 -0.40
C GLN A 40 2.64 -6.23 -1.05
N VAL A 41 3.28 -7.36 -0.88
CA VAL A 41 4.59 -7.64 -1.48
C VAL A 41 4.55 -8.93 -2.28
N SER A 42 5.37 -8.99 -3.31
CA SER A 42 5.58 -10.19 -4.12
C SER A 42 7.06 -10.53 -4.13
N LEU A 43 7.36 -11.79 -3.83
CA LEU A 43 8.72 -12.30 -3.83
C LEU A 43 9.10 -12.98 -5.15
N ASP A 44 8.12 -13.16 -6.04
CA ASP A 44 8.30 -13.92 -7.28
C ASP A 44 8.12 -13.06 -8.53
N GLY A 45 8.46 -11.78 -8.43
CA GLY A 45 8.45 -10.88 -9.57
C GLY A 45 7.09 -10.31 -9.95
N GLY A 46 6.10 -10.43 -9.07
CA GLY A 46 4.77 -9.85 -9.30
C GLY A 46 3.69 -10.85 -9.66
N THR A 47 3.96 -12.15 -9.51
CA THR A 47 2.98 -13.20 -9.79
C THR A 47 2.07 -13.44 -8.59
N THR A 48 2.63 -13.54 -7.39
CA THR A 48 1.88 -13.81 -6.17
C THR A 48 2.11 -12.70 -5.17
N TYR A 49 1.04 -12.13 -4.63
CA TYR A 49 1.12 -11.07 -3.63
C TYR A 49 0.52 -11.53 -2.31
N ALA A 50 1.10 -11.05 -1.21
CA ALA A 50 0.56 -11.27 0.12
C ALA A 50 0.65 -9.97 0.92
N ASN A 51 -0.23 -9.82 1.91
CA ASN A 51 -0.23 -8.63 2.76
C ASN A 51 1.04 -8.56 3.59
N LEU A 52 1.63 -7.38 3.63
CA LEU A 52 2.75 -7.10 4.53
C LEU A 52 2.18 -6.93 5.94
N SER A 53 2.69 -7.72 6.88
CA SER A 53 2.22 -7.70 8.25
C SER A 53 2.38 -6.30 8.87
N GLY A 54 1.33 -5.81 9.51
CA GLY A 54 1.33 -4.50 10.16
C GLY A 54 1.08 -3.32 9.22
N ALA A 55 0.83 -3.56 7.95
CA ALA A 55 0.61 -2.50 6.97
C ALA A 55 -0.82 -2.52 6.40
N ALA A 56 -1.80 -2.81 7.24
CA ALA A 56 -3.21 -2.73 6.90
C ALA A 56 -3.80 -1.46 7.49
N PHE A 57 -4.53 -0.70 6.68
CA PHE A 57 -5.13 0.57 7.08
C PHE A 57 -6.64 0.49 6.97
N THR A 58 -7.33 0.85 8.05
CA THR A 58 -8.78 1.07 8.05
C THR A 58 -9.13 2.52 8.33
N ALA A 59 -8.13 3.33 8.60
CA ALA A 59 -8.22 4.77 8.82
C ALA A 59 -6.90 5.41 8.43
N ALA A 60 -6.89 6.72 8.25
CA ALA A 60 -5.68 7.45 7.90
C ALA A 60 -4.57 7.20 8.92
N GLY A 61 -3.37 7.00 8.44
CA GLY A 61 -2.23 6.74 9.32
C GLY A 61 -0.94 6.52 8.56
N THR A 62 0.13 6.34 9.33
CA THR A 62 1.46 6.08 8.80
C THR A 62 2.06 4.92 9.57
N VAL A 63 2.64 3.96 8.87
CA VAL A 63 3.33 2.83 9.49
C VAL A 63 4.73 2.68 8.93
N LYS A 64 5.62 2.17 9.76
CA LYS A 64 6.96 1.77 9.33
C LYS A 64 6.87 0.43 8.62
N ILE A 65 7.56 0.31 7.48
CA ILE A 65 7.68 -0.96 6.77
C ILE A 65 9.15 -1.36 6.74
N GLU A 66 9.41 -2.65 6.95
CA GLU A 66 10.76 -3.21 6.93
C GLU A 66 10.77 -4.37 5.94
N ILE A 67 11.59 -4.24 4.90
CA ILE A 67 11.63 -5.22 3.83
C ILE A 67 13.10 -5.56 3.59
N PRO A 68 13.54 -6.76 4.01
CA PRO A 68 14.98 -7.08 4.01
C PRO A 68 15.51 -7.51 2.64
N ALA A 69 14.65 -7.65 1.64
CA ALA A 69 15.06 -8.15 0.33
C ALA A 69 14.32 -7.39 -0.77
N PRO A 70 14.87 -7.35 -2.00
CA PRO A 70 14.15 -6.72 -3.12
C PRO A 70 12.84 -7.46 -3.42
N VAL A 71 11.76 -6.69 -3.54
CA VAL A 71 10.42 -7.23 -3.82
C VAL A 71 9.66 -6.30 -4.75
N LYS A 72 8.55 -6.78 -5.31
CA LYS A 72 7.53 -5.91 -5.88
C LYS A 72 6.56 -5.52 -4.77
N LEU A 73 6.16 -4.26 -4.75
CA LEU A 73 5.29 -3.72 -3.71
C LEU A 73 4.11 -3.01 -4.35
N ARG A 74 2.92 -3.23 -3.81
CA ARG A 74 1.71 -2.54 -4.26
C ARG A 74 0.78 -2.29 -3.08
N ALA A 75 -0.21 -1.41 -3.30
CA ALA A 75 -1.32 -1.22 -2.37
C ALA A 75 -2.59 -1.82 -2.96
N THR A 76 -3.48 -2.31 -2.11
CA THR A 76 -4.75 -2.90 -2.51
C THR A 76 -5.87 -2.35 -1.64
N VAL A 77 -6.97 -1.95 -2.27
CA VAL A 77 -8.19 -1.48 -1.58
C VAL A 77 -9.25 -2.55 -1.69
N THR A 78 -9.89 -2.85 -0.54
CA THR A 78 -11.05 -3.73 -0.46
C THR A 78 -12.15 -3.02 0.30
N ASN A 79 -13.40 -3.45 0.11
CA ASN A 79 -14.58 -2.91 0.78
C ASN A 79 -14.78 -1.40 0.55
N ALA A 80 -14.42 -0.89 -0.62
CA ALA A 80 -14.64 0.52 -0.94
C ALA A 80 -16.13 0.84 -0.91
N GLY A 81 -16.49 1.93 -0.25
CA GLY A 81 -17.85 2.45 -0.18
C GLY A 81 -18.07 3.59 -1.17
N ALA A 82 -19.26 4.18 -1.11
CA ALA A 82 -19.66 5.22 -2.06
C ALA A 82 -18.81 6.50 -1.95
N SER A 83 -18.28 6.76 -0.77
CA SER A 83 -17.50 7.99 -0.52
C SER A 83 -16.00 7.73 -0.39
N THR A 84 -15.53 6.53 -0.68
CA THR A 84 -14.11 6.19 -0.55
C THR A 84 -13.27 7.02 -1.51
N SER A 85 -12.20 7.61 -0.99
CA SER A 85 -11.20 8.32 -1.79
C SER A 85 -9.89 8.28 -1.04
N LEU A 86 -8.95 7.46 -1.50
CA LEU A 86 -7.72 7.17 -0.76
C LEU A 86 -6.48 7.59 -1.53
N ASP A 87 -5.53 8.14 -0.78
CA ASP A 87 -4.19 8.41 -1.26
C ASP A 87 -3.23 7.51 -0.49
N CYS A 88 -2.33 6.86 -1.19
CA CYS A 88 -1.33 6.00 -0.58
C CYS A 88 0.04 6.35 -1.13
N VAL A 89 0.96 6.66 -0.23
CA VAL A 89 2.35 6.95 -0.59
C VAL A 89 3.29 6.09 0.24
N VAL A 90 4.42 5.74 -0.35
CA VAL A 90 5.50 5.05 0.36
C VAL A 90 6.81 5.81 0.14
N LEU A 91 7.62 5.86 1.18
CA LEU A 91 8.91 6.54 1.16
C LEU A 91 9.95 5.60 1.72
N ARG A 92 10.99 5.34 0.93
CA ARG A 92 12.09 4.47 1.37
C ARG A 92 13.11 5.31 2.12
N ALA A 93 13.51 4.82 3.29
CA ALA A 93 14.60 5.43 4.06
C ALA A 93 15.95 5.13 3.39
N GLN A 94 16.83 6.11 3.39
CA GLN A 94 18.16 5.95 2.83
C GLN A 94 19.15 5.45 3.86
#